data_7041ba00a2a4d21d956fbccf6c27e263
#
_entry.id   7041ba00a2a4d21d956fbccf6c27e263
#
_cell.length_a   1.000
_cell.length_b   1.000
_cell.length_c   1.000
_cell.angle_alpha   90.00
_cell.angle_beta   90.00
_cell.angle_gamma   90.00
#
_symmetry.space_group_name_H-M   'P 1'
#
loop_
_entity.id
_entity.type
_entity.pdbx_description
1 polymer ?
#
loop_
_entity_poly.entity_id
_entity_poly.type
_entity_poly.pdbx_seq_one_letter_code
_entity_poly.pdbx_strand_id
1 'polypeptide(L)'
;MTQSPPTGRLNGNDLVIRRQFRAPIEDVWTSLTDPQSTARWFGPWRWVDRSGPGQQIAYTMIQEEGNPESTARVDRCDEPRHLAITTDGSFSFSYEITLEQSGNTTTLTFVHHLADRKMAGDFGPGWEFYLDLLVHFREGLPFRKFDEYYPSQKQHYLDLAGQA
;
A
#
# COMPACT_ATOMS: atom_id res chain seq x y z
N MET A 1 -0.08 20.76 14.91
CA MET A 1 0.19 19.39 14.46
C MET A 1 1.06 19.40 13.23
N THR A 2 2.10 18.58 13.24
CA THR A 2 3.02 18.48 12.10
C THR A 2 2.39 17.61 11.03
N GLN A 3 2.19 18.14 9.84
CA GLN A 3 1.72 17.35 8.71
C GLN A 3 2.87 16.51 8.18
N SER A 4 2.56 15.30 7.70
CA SER A 4 3.56 14.42 7.09
C SER A 4 3.92 14.94 5.71
N PRO A 5 5.22 15.08 5.41
CA PRO A 5 5.63 15.49 4.06
C PRO A 5 5.39 14.35 3.07
N PRO A 6 4.97 14.66 1.84
CA PRO A 6 4.80 13.64 0.81
C PRO A 6 6.17 13.14 0.32
N THR A 7 6.25 11.84 0.03
CA THR A 7 7.48 11.18 -0.40
C THR A 7 7.37 10.54 -1.78
N GLY A 8 6.15 10.36 -2.28
CA GLY A 8 5.90 9.63 -3.50
C GLY A 8 6.31 10.36 -4.77
N ARG A 9 6.46 9.60 -5.83
CA ARG A 9 6.86 10.07 -7.16
C ARG A 9 5.97 9.45 -8.22
N LEU A 10 5.98 10.03 -9.40
CA LEU A 10 5.34 9.46 -10.58
C LEU A 10 6.40 9.08 -11.61
N ASN A 11 6.28 7.87 -12.12
CA ASN A 11 7.05 7.38 -13.25
C ASN A 11 6.03 6.98 -14.33
N GLY A 12 5.81 7.85 -15.32
CA GLY A 12 4.68 7.67 -16.23
C GLY A 12 3.37 7.72 -15.46
N ASN A 13 2.60 6.64 -15.52
CA ASN A 13 1.37 6.49 -14.76
C ASN A 13 1.55 5.68 -13.48
N ASP A 14 2.79 5.37 -13.11
CA ASP A 14 3.07 4.62 -11.89
C ASP A 14 3.32 5.56 -10.73
N LEU A 15 2.51 5.42 -9.70
CA LEU A 15 2.72 6.07 -8.41
C LEU A 15 3.65 5.20 -7.58
N VAL A 16 4.80 5.73 -7.19
CA VAL A 16 5.85 4.98 -6.50
C VAL A 16 6.13 5.60 -5.14
N ILE A 17 6.02 4.80 -4.09
CA ILE A 17 6.30 5.22 -2.72
C ILE A 17 7.21 4.18 -2.07
N ARG A 18 8.24 4.62 -1.33
CA ARG A 18 9.18 3.72 -0.66
C ARG A 18 9.16 3.93 0.84
N ARG A 19 9.45 2.84 1.56
CA ARG A 19 9.65 2.87 3.02
C ARG A 19 10.79 1.91 3.37
N GLN A 20 11.51 2.23 4.43
CA GLN A 20 12.61 1.39 4.92
C GLN A 20 12.30 0.88 6.32
N PHE A 21 12.69 -0.35 6.58
CA PHE A 21 12.47 -1.03 7.86
C PHE A 21 13.79 -1.64 8.35
N ARG A 22 14.11 -1.44 9.62
CA ARG A 22 15.26 -2.12 10.24
C ARG A 22 14.82 -3.51 10.70
N ALA A 23 14.63 -4.40 9.75
CA ALA A 23 14.11 -5.74 10.00
C ALA A 23 14.48 -6.65 8.85
N PRO A 24 14.55 -7.97 9.10
CA PRO A 24 14.70 -8.94 8.02
C PRO A 24 13.53 -8.89 7.05
N ILE A 25 13.79 -9.26 5.80
CA ILE A 25 12.79 -9.23 4.74
C ILE A 25 11.57 -10.12 5.07
N GLU A 26 11.79 -11.24 5.74
CA GLU A 26 10.73 -12.16 6.14
C GLU A 26 9.76 -11.52 7.14
N ASP A 27 10.26 -10.70 8.05
CA ASP A 27 9.42 -10.01 9.05
C ASP A 27 8.53 -8.97 8.37
N VAL A 28 9.09 -8.21 7.43
CA VAL A 28 8.31 -7.23 6.67
C VAL A 28 7.27 -7.94 5.81
N TRP A 29 7.66 -9.03 5.17
CA TRP A 29 6.73 -9.85 4.38
C TRP A 29 5.55 -10.33 5.21
N THR A 30 5.81 -10.82 6.43
CA THR A 30 4.76 -11.27 7.34
C THR A 30 3.79 -10.14 7.68
N SER A 31 4.29 -8.92 7.92
CA SER A 31 3.43 -7.77 8.20
C SER A 31 2.51 -7.42 7.03
N LEU A 32 2.93 -7.74 5.81
CA LEU A 32 2.17 -7.45 4.58
C LEU A 32 1.19 -8.56 4.21
N THR A 33 1.44 -9.80 4.63
CA THR A 33 0.72 -10.95 4.08
C THR A 33 0.01 -11.81 5.11
N ASP A 34 0.43 -11.78 6.37
CA ASP A 34 -0.26 -12.55 7.40
C ASP A 34 -1.56 -11.85 7.81
N PRO A 35 -2.74 -12.53 7.74
CA PRO A 35 -4.02 -11.89 8.04
C PRO A 35 -4.12 -11.30 9.44
N GLN A 36 -3.47 -11.92 10.43
CA GLN A 36 -3.47 -11.39 11.79
C GLN A 36 -2.62 -10.12 11.90
N SER A 37 -1.53 -10.07 11.13
CA SER A 37 -0.68 -8.88 11.09
C SER A 37 -1.37 -7.73 10.34
N THR A 38 -1.92 -7.99 9.15
CA THR A 38 -2.61 -6.95 8.37
C THR A 38 -3.84 -6.43 9.10
N ALA A 39 -4.50 -7.25 9.91
CA ALA A 39 -5.66 -6.83 10.70
C ALA A 39 -5.32 -5.69 11.67
N ARG A 40 -4.06 -5.48 11.99
CA ARG A 40 -3.63 -4.49 12.99
C ARG A 40 -3.33 -3.12 12.39
N TRP A 41 -3.13 -3.03 11.09
CA TRP A 41 -2.82 -1.73 10.46
C TRP A 41 -3.64 -1.44 9.20
N PHE A 42 -4.01 -2.44 8.42
CA PHE A 42 -4.77 -2.31 7.18
C PHE A 42 -6.16 -2.91 7.31
N GLY A 43 -6.22 -4.18 7.65
CA GLY A 43 -7.43 -4.97 7.82
C GLY A 43 -7.17 -6.45 7.59
N PRO A 44 -8.06 -7.30 8.11
CA PRO A 44 -7.95 -8.75 7.90
C PRO A 44 -8.30 -9.11 6.46
N TRP A 45 -7.80 -10.27 6.02
CA TRP A 45 -8.15 -10.82 4.73
C TRP A 45 -8.30 -12.34 4.83
N ARG A 46 -8.97 -12.93 3.84
CA ARG A 46 -9.17 -14.38 3.76
C ARG A 46 -9.17 -14.82 2.30
N TRP A 47 -8.83 -16.07 2.08
CA TRP A 47 -8.96 -16.66 0.77
C TRP A 47 -10.44 -16.86 0.42
N VAL A 48 -10.83 -16.47 -0.78
CA VAL A 48 -12.13 -16.77 -1.38
C VAL A 48 -11.98 -17.98 -2.29
N ASP A 49 -10.94 -17.96 -3.14
CA ASP A 49 -10.65 -19.04 -4.06
C ASP A 49 -9.12 -19.18 -4.20
N ARG A 50 -8.61 -20.36 -3.89
CA ARG A 50 -7.19 -20.69 -4.00
C ARG A 50 -6.91 -21.61 -5.18
N SER A 51 -7.95 -22.03 -5.92
CA SER A 51 -7.81 -22.95 -7.04
C SER A 51 -7.57 -22.20 -8.35
N GLY A 52 -6.69 -22.73 -9.18
CA GLY A 52 -6.45 -22.18 -10.50
C GLY A 52 -5.65 -20.87 -10.54
N PRO A 53 -5.46 -20.32 -11.75
CA PRO A 53 -4.80 -19.04 -11.91
C PRO A 53 -5.70 -17.90 -11.41
N GLY A 54 -5.08 -16.85 -10.84
CA GLY A 54 -5.84 -15.71 -10.34
C GLY A 54 -6.54 -16.00 -9.01
N GLN A 55 -5.79 -16.51 -8.03
CA GLN A 55 -6.32 -16.76 -6.68
C GLN A 55 -6.96 -15.49 -6.12
N GLN A 56 -8.13 -15.64 -5.50
CA GLN A 56 -8.92 -14.51 -5.03
C GLN A 56 -8.94 -14.42 -3.51
N ILE A 57 -8.80 -13.19 -3.00
CA ILE A 57 -8.93 -12.88 -1.58
C ILE A 57 -10.06 -11.89 -1.35
N ALA A 58 -10.60 -11.89 -0.14
CA ALA A 58 -11.48 -10.84 0.36
C ALA A 58 -10.77 -10.13 1.51
N TYR A 59 -10.77 -8.83 1.52
CA TYR A 59 -10.11 -8.03 2.55
C TYR A 59 -11.05 -6.95 3.06
N THR A 60 -10.87 -6.57 4.33
CA THR A 60 -11.66 -5.54 5.00
C THR A 60 -10.74 -4.38 5.34
N MET A 61 -11.12 -3.16 4.95
CA MET A 61 -10.33 -1.96 5.24
C MET A 61 -10.83 -1.30 6.51
N ILE A 62 -10.12 -1.53 7.61
CA ILE A 62 -10.57 -1.09 8.95
C ILE A 62 -10.41 0.42 9.18
N GLN A 63 -9.62 1.10 8.34
CA GLN A 63 -9.46 2.56 8.44
C GLN A 63 -10.49 3.32 7.61
N GLU A 64 -11.27 2.62 6.79
CA GLU A 64 -12.30 3.23 5.96
C GLU A 64 -13.64 3.19 6.69
N GLU A 65 -14.45 4.22 6.48
CA GLU A 65 -15.77 4.30 7.09
C GLU A 65 -16.64 3.09 6.70
N GLY A 66 -17.28 2.48 7.68
CA GLY A 66 -18.12 1.31 7.45
C GLY A 66 -17.38 0.00 7.29
N ASN A 67 -16.04 0.01 7.40
CA ASN A 67 -15.17 -1.16 7.26
C ASN A 67 -15.54 -2.00 6.03
N PRO A 68 -15.45 -1.41 4.80
CA PRO A 68 -15.90 -2.11 3.60
C PRO A 68 -15.07 -3.36 3.32
N GLU A 69 -15.73 -4.42 2.89
CA GLU A 69 -15.07 -5.61 2.38
C GLU A 69 -14.99 -5.53 0.86
N SER A 70 -13.82 -5.86 0.33
CA SER A 70 -13.55 -5.86 -1.11
C SER A 70 -12.85 -7.15 -1.50
N THR A 71 -12.85 -7.46 -2.78
CA THR A 71 -12.13 -8.63 -3.28
C THR A 71 -11.02 -8.22 -4.22
N ALA A 72 -10.00 -9.06 -4.30
CA ALA A 72 -8.85 -8.83 -5.16
C ALA A 72 -8.30 -10.16 -5.66
N ARG A 73 -7.64 -10.10 -6.82
CA ARG A 73 -6.94 -11.23 -7.40
C ARG A 73 -5.45 -11.10 -7.07
N VAL A 74 -4.84 -12.18 -6.63
CA VAL A 74 -3.39 -12.23 -6.46
C VAL A 74 -2.77 -12.59 -7.81
N ASP A 75 -2.11 -11.63 -8.44
CA ASP A 75 -1.50 -11.80 -9.76
C ASP A 75 -0.11 -12.43 -9.65
N ARG A 76 0.60 -12.14 -8.58
CA ARG A 76 1.94 -12.66 -8.33
C ARG A 76 2.22 -12.70 -6.83
N CYS A 77 2.83 -13.78 -6.38
CA CYS A 77 3.27 -13.90 -4.99
C CYS A 77 4.57 -14.71 -4.95
N ASP A 78 5.69 -13.98 -4.93
CA ASP A 78 7.04 -14.55 -4.82
C ASP A 78 7.58 -14.22 -3.43
N GLU A 79 7.25 -15.05 -2.47
CA GLU A 79 7.67 -14.86 -1.07
C GLU A 79 9.20 -14.93 -0.94
N PRO A 80 9.83 -14.01 -0.24
CA PRO A 80 9.34 -12.83 0.47
C PRO A 80 9.59 -11.52 -0.29
N ARG A 81 9.60 -11.52 -1.62
CA ARG A 81 10.15 -10.44 -2.44
C ARG A 81 9.14 -9.65 -3.25
N HIS A 82 8.07 -10.29 -3.72
CA HIS A 82 7.19 -9.62 -4.68
C HIS A 82 5.75 -10.05 -4.52
N LEU A 83 4.87 -9.08 -4.35
CA LEU A 83 3.42 -9.30 -4.31
C LEU A 83 2.76 -8.35 -5.30
N ALA A 84 1.91 -8.89 -6.18
CA ALA A 84 1.11 -8.09 -7.10
C ALA A 84 -0.35 -8.46 -6.95
N ILE A 85 -1.21 -7.45 -6.86
CA ILE A 85 -2.65 -7.63 -6.63
C ILE A 85 -3.41 -6.73 -7.57
N THR A 86 -4.55 -7.21 -8.09
CA THR A 86 -5.51 -6.39 -8.83
C THR A 86 -6.86 -6.47 -8.11
N THR A 87 -7.43 -5.32 -7.77
CA THR A 87 -8.74 -5.28 -7.11
C THR A 87 -9.85 -5.53 -8.11
N ASP A 88 -10.93 -6.15 -7.63
CA ASP A 88 -12.13 -6.41 -8.43
C ASP A 88 -13.12 -5.23 -8.30
N GLY A 89 -14.11 -5.19 -9.18
CA GLY A 89 -15.19 -4.21 -9.12
C GLY A 89 -15.22 -3.26 -10.31
N SER A 90 -16.01 -2.21 -10.20
CA SER A 90 -16.22 -1.21 -11.25
C SER A 90 -14.94 -0.45 -11.59
N PHE A 91 -14.07 -0.27 -10.58
CA PHE A 91 -12.76 0.32 -10.74
C PHE A 91 -11.74 -0.70 -10.29
N SER A 92 -10.93 -1.16 -11.22
CA SER A 92 -9.85 -2.10 -10.98
C SER A 92 -8.57 -1.34 -10.71
N PHE A 93 -7.88 -1.66 -9.63
CA PHE A 93 -6.58 -1.06 -9.29
C PHE A 93 -5.53 -2.15 -9.20
N SER A 94 -4.37 -1.89 -9.79
CA SER A 94 -3.24 -2.81 -9.77
C SER A 94 -2.13 -2.27 -8.91
N TYR A 95 -1.69 -3.07 -7.94
CA TYR A 95 -0.63 -2.71 -7.00
C TYR A 95 0.47 -3.73 -7.02
N GLU A 96 1.71 -3.26 -6.82
CA GLU A 96 2.85 -4.13 -6.63
C GLU A 96 3.65 -3.68 -5.42
N ILE A 97 4.12 -4.66 -4.65
CA ILE A 97 5.04 -4.43 -3.56
C ILE A 97 6.27 -5.29 -3.81
N THR A 98 7.45 -4.67 -3.78
CA THR A 98 8.72 -5.40 -3.81
C THR A 98 9.51 -5.09 -2.56
N LEU A 99 10.20 -6.11 -2.05
CA LEU A 99 11.06 -6.01 -0.88
C LEU A 99 12.49 -6.39 -1.25
N GLU A 100 13.45 -5.58 -0.80
CA GLU A 100 14.88 -5.86 -0.93
C GLU A 100 15.57 -5.66 0.40
N GLN A 101 16.35 -6.63 0.82
CA GLN A 101 17.14 -6.51 2.05
C GLN A 101 18.59 -6.23 1.72
N SER A 102 19.15 -5.23 2.40
CA SER A 102 20.59 -4.92 2.36
C SER A 102 21.04 -4.74 3.80
N GLY A 103 21.94 -5.64 4.26
CA GLY A 103 22.35 -5.65 5.67
C GLY A 103 21.15 -5.86 6.59
N ASN A 104 20.92 -4.94 7.50
CA ASN A 104 19.83 -5.00 8.49
C ASN A 104 18.59 -4.20 8.05
N THR A 105 18.55 -3.73 6.81
CA THR A 105 17.49 -2.86 6.32
C THR A 105 16.77 -3.52 5.16
N THR A 106 15.43 -3.54 5.22
CA THR A 106 14.58 -3.96 4.11
C THR A 106 13.90 -2.72 3.53
N THR A 107 14.02 -2.55 2.22
CA THR A 107 13.34 -1.47 1.49
C THR A 107 12.10 -2.03 0.82
N LEU A 108 10.96 -1.40 1.12
CA LEU A 108 9.69 -1.67 0.47
C LEU A 108 9.47 -0.64 -0.62
N THR A 109 9.19 -1.10 -1.83
CA THR A 109 8.75 -0.25 -2.93
C THR A 109 7.31 -0.61 -3.28
N PHE A 110 6.43 0.36 -3.12
CA PHE A 110 5.01 0.24 -3.47
C PHE A 110 4.77 0.94 -4.79
N VAL A 111 4.08 0.28 -5.70
CA VAL A 111 3.70 0.86 -7.00
C VAL A 111 2.21 0.67 -7.22
N HIS A 112 1.51 1.77 -7.49
CA HIS A 112 0.13 1.74 -7.96
C HIS A 112 0.14 2.10 -9.45
N HIS A 113 -0.27 1.17 -10.29
CA HIS A 113 -0.37 1.39 -11.73
C HIS A 113 -1.66 2.17 -12.02
N LEU A 114 -1.57 3.49 -12.04
CA LEU A 114 -2.72 4.36 -12.24
C LEU A 114 -3.22 4.30 -13.69
N ALA A 115 -4.53 4.33 -13.86
CA ALA A 115 -5.12 4.47 -15.19
C ALA A 115 -4.80 5.85 -15.82
N ASP A 116 -4.72 6.87 -14.97
CA ASP A 116 -4.36 8.24 -15.35
C ASP A 116 -3.52 8.84 -14.23
N ARG A 117 -2.37 9.41 -14.59
CA ARG A 117 -1.44 10.00 -13.60
C ARG A 117 -2.07 11.12 -12.78
N LYS A 118 -3.12 11.75 -13.27
CA LYS A 118 -3.85 12.79 -12.51
C LYS A 118 -4.53 12.24 -11.28
N MET A 119 -4.79 10.93 -11.24
CA MET A 119 -5.39 10.27 -10.07
C MET A 119 -4.45 10.24 -8.87
N ALA A 120 -3.17 10.55 -9.05
CA ALA A 120 -2.20 10.56 -7.96
C ALA A 120 -2.54 11.55 -6.86
N GLY A 121 -3.24 12.64 -7.19
CA GLY A 121 -3.69 13.62 -6.19
C GLY A 121 -4.65 13.03 -5.15
N ASP A 122 -5.42 12.04 -5.54
CA ASP A 122 -6.35 11.36 -4.63
C ASP A 122 -5.74 10.11 -4.00
N PHE A 123 -4.99 9.32 -4.77
CA PHE A 123 -4.42 8.06 -4.27
C PHE A 123 -3.10 8.24 -3.51
N GLY A 124 -2.28 9.22 -3.90
CA GLY A 124 -0.97 9.43 -3.28
C GLY A 124 -1.05 9.62 -1.76
N PRO A 125 -1.82 10.61 -1.28
CA PRO A 125 -1.94 10.83 0.16
C PRO A 125 -2.48 9.61 0.91
N GLY A 126 -3.43 8.89 0.32
CA GLY A 126 -4.00 7.69 0.93
C GLY A 126 -2.97 6.59 1.11
N TRP A 127 -2.13 6.36 0.10
CA TRP A 127 -1.08 5.33 0.20
C TRP A 127 0.06 5.76 1.13
N GLU A 128 0.40 7.04 1.17
CA GLU A 128 1.34 7.54 2.18
C GLU A 128 0.83 7.26 3.59
N PHE A 129 -0.45 7.50 3.82
CA PHE A 129 -1.10 7.21 5.10
C PHE A 129 -1.00 5.71 5.45
N TYR A 130 -1.41 4.82 4.54
CA TYR A 130 -1.39 3.38 4.82
C TYR A 130 0.03 2.83 5.02
N LEU A 131 0.99 3.29 4.24
CA LEU A 131 2.37 2.82 4.41
C LEU A 131 2.98 3.32 5.72
N ASP A 132 2.59 4.50 6.18
CA ASP A 132 3.01 4.98 7.49
C ASP A 132 2.31 4.22 8.62
N LEU A 133 1.07 3.75 8.43
CA LEU A 133 0.44 2.86 9.41
C LEU A 133 1.27 1.58 9.58
N LEU A 134 1.76 1.03 8.49
CA LEU A 134 2.64 -0.15 8.54
C LEU A 134 3.92 0.16 9.32
N VAL A 135 4.57 1.28 9.04
CA VAL A 135 5.79 1.69 9.74
C VAL A 135 5.51 1.83 11.24
N HIS A 136 4.44 2.54 11.60
CA HIS A 136 4.09 2.78 13.01
C HIS A 136 3.68 1.49 13.72
N PHE A 137 2.96 0.60 13.04
CA PHE A 137 2.63 -0.71 13.59
C PHE A 137 3.89 -1.49 13.96
N ARG A 138 4.86 -1.51 13.05
CA ARG A 138 6.10 -2.25 13.29
C ARG A 138 6.98 -1.62 14.37
N GLU A 139 6.93 -0.30 14.51
CA GLU A 139 7.75 0.43 15.50
C GLU A 139 7.03 0.62 16.83
N GLY A 140 5.78 0.19 16.94
CA GLY A 140 4.99 0.37 18.16
C GLY A 140 4.61 1.81 18.44
N LEU A 141 4.49 2.63 17.41
CA LEU A 141 4.16 4.04 17.51
C LEU A 141 2.65 4.26 17.35
N PRO A 142 2.10 5.35 17.92
CA PRO A 142 0.70 5.70 17.67
C PRO A 142 0.44 5.98 16.21
N PHE A 143 -0.71 5.57 15.71
CA PHE A 143 -1.09 5.81 14.32
C PHE A 143 -1.42 7.28 14.10
N ARG A 144 -1.01 7.80 12.94
CA ARG A 144 -1.41 9.11 12.47
C ARG A 144 -2.83 9.06 11.91
N LYS A 145 -3.43 10.22 11.77
CA LYS A 145 -4.78 10.34 11.20
C LYS A 145 -4.70 10.70 9.71
N PHE A 146 -5.70 10.29 8.97
CA PHE A 146 -5.76 10.55 7.53
C PHE A 146 -5.75 12.06 7.22
N ASP A 147 -6.35 12.89 8.07
CA ASP A 147 -6.39 14.34 7.86
C ASP A 147 -5.00 15.01 7.96
N GLU A 148 -3.98 14.30 8.42
CA GLU A 148 -2.59 14.77 8.36
C GLU A 148 -1.96 14.59 6.97
N TYR A 149 -2.63 13.88 6.08
CA TYR A 149 -2.16 13.57 4.72
C TYR A 149 -3.01 14.22 3.65
N TYR A 150 -4.31 14.25 3.82
CA TYR A 150 -5.24 14.76 2.83
C TYR A 150 -6.10 15.86 3.44
N PRO A 151 -6.27 17.03 2.80
CA PRO A 151 -5.80 17.34 1.44
C PRO A 151 -4.39 17.95 1.36
N SER A 152 -3.65 18.02 2.47
CA SER A 152 -2.36 18.73 2.52
C SER A 152 -1.34 18.23 1.50
N GLN A 153 -1.31 16.92 1.21
CA GLN A 153 -0.38 16.34 0.25
C GLN A 153 -0.88 16.35 -1.19
N LYS A 154 -2.16 16.67 -1.41
CA LYS A 154 -2.76 16.56 -2.73
C LYS A 154 -2.02 17.40 -3.78
N GLN A 155 -1.64 18.62 -3.44
CA GLN A 155 -0.99 19.53 -4.39
C GLN A 155 0.36 19.01 -4.88
N HIS A 156 1.14 18.36 -4.00
CA HIS A 156 2.39 17.72 -4.40
C HIS A 156 2.17 16.73 -5.56
N TYR A 157 1.16 15.87 -5.44
CA TYR A 157 0.87 14.86 -6.45
C TYR A 157 0.26 15.46 -7.72
N LEU A 158 -0.54 16.50 -7.59
CA LEU A 158 -1.07 17.22 -8.76
C LEU A 158 0.06 17.91 -9.53
N ASP A 159 1.03 18.47 -8.82
CA ASP A 159 2.20 19.10 -9.45
C ASP A 159 3.03 18.06 -10.20
N LEU A 160 3.26 16.90 -9.60
CA LEU A 160 3.96 15.80 -10.29
C LEU A 160 3.21 15.35 -11.54
N ALA A 161 1.89 15.24 -11.46
CA ALA A 161 1.06 14.80 -12.59
C ALA A 161 1.08 15.80 -13.75
N GLY A 162 1.29 17.09 -13.46
CA GLY A 162 1.40 18.11 -14.47
C GLY A 162 2.76 18.19 -15.17
N GLN A 163 3.76 17.47 -14.66
CA GLN A 163 5.09 17.45 -15.27
C GLN A 163 5.11 16.44 -16.43
N ALA A 164 5.66 16.88 -17.55
CA ALA A 164 5.76 16.04 -18.73
C ALA A 164 6.93 15.04 -18.64
#